data_ee4f9946db8e5196ebeeab45304f6523
#
_entry.id   ee4f9946db8e5196ebeeab45304f6523
#
_cell.length_a   1.000
_cell.length_b   1.000
_cell.length_c   1.000
_cell.angle_alpha   90.00
_cell.angle_beta   90.00
_cell.angle_gamma   90.00
#
_symmetry.space_group_name_H-M   'P 1'
#
loop_
_entity.id
_entity.type
_entity.pdbx_description
1 polymer ?
#
loop_
_entity_poly.entity_id
_entity_poly.type
_entity_poly.pdbx_seq_one_letter_code
_entity_poly.pdbx_strand_id
1 'polypeptide(L)'
;MRMARHTRRFTPNKREFLRKIYENLKDPSGYSGENRLYDHVKKLGRKDISRSNIKEFLKAQPGWNFHGLIPRKFVRKPTKVCRQGLILGIDLLDLTEKIAKHNKKHRYIFLKIDLFSRKLWLTPLTNKSNLTCAKALESFFQKSLYKYTFVFSDQGREFVGKHTQGVYDKFNIRRYSVKNQKYKCAIAERAIRTIKQRLFRYFSQQNTLKYIDVLDQIEEAYNNSPHRGLGYRIPNHIHLLTDVDEIKEQERIQLLQKLKNYGAITKRQLRNKISSTQALAEGTHVRLLLQKAEGVFQKSYLPIFTKEIFVIHRVVRKFPFTYYLRDLLNHPIEGLVYREELKPVTLPKKFAIDRVLKREVLPSGATRYLVSWDGYPQHFNSYVNEIEAA
;
A
#
# COMPACT_ATOMS: atom_id res chain seq x y z
N MET A 1 31.52 -12.29 -34.69
CA MET A 1 31.14 -10.92 -35.08
C MET A 1 29.65 -10.72 -34.89
N ARG A 2 29.18 -10.18 -33.70
CA ARG A 2 27.77 -9.92 -33.45
C ARG A 2 27.42 -8.57 -34.08
N MET A 3 26.65 -8.56 -35.14
CA MET A 3 26.11 -7.33 -35.72
C MET A 3 25.30 -6.57 -34.69
N ALA A 4 25.69 -5.35 -34.41
CA ALA A 4 24.96 -4.42 -33.56
C ALA A 4 23.56 -4.20 -34.16
N ARG A 5 22.51 -4.60 -33.46
CA ARG A 5 21.12 -4.28 -33.82
C ARG A 5 20.98 -2.77 -33.77
N HIS A 6 20.90 -2.12 -34.91
CA HIS A 6 20.50 -0.73 -35.03
C HIS A 6 19.15 -0.55 -34.36
N THR A 7 19.15 0.01 -33.16
CA THR A 7 17.93 0.52 -32.49
C THR A 7 17.37 1.59 -33.42
N ARG A 8 16.25 1.31 -34.10
CA ARG A 8 15.57 2.25 -34.99
C ARG A 8 15.20 3.49 -34.17
N ARG A 9 15.95 4.58 -34.36
CA ARG A 9 15.84 5.83 -33.57
C ARG A 9 14.40 6.34 -33.65
N PHE A 10 13.85 6.78 -32.49
CA PHE A 10 12.52 7.37 -32.39
C PHE A 10 12.60 8.86 -32.74
N THR A 11 12.37 9.18 -34.00
CA THR A 11 12.52 10.54 -34.55
C THR A 11 11.29 11.43 -34.28
N PRO A 12 11.43 12.77 -34.35
CA PRO A 12 10.32 13.71 -34.21
C PRO A 12 9.16 13.42 -35.19
N ASN A 13 9.46 13.10 -36.45
CA ASN A 13 8.46 12.76 -37.47
C ASN A 13 7.62 11.52 -37.08
N LYS A 14 8.24 10.49 -36.50
CA LYS A 14 7.51 9.30 -36.02
C LYS A 14 6.61 9.67 -34.82
N ARG A 15 7.05 10.58 -33.93
CA ARG A 15 6.24 11.05 -32.81
C ARG A 15 5.04 11.83 -33.27
N GLU A 16 5.22 12.72 -34.24
CA GLU A 16 4.12 13.51 -34.78
C GLU A 16 3.10 12.64 -35.53
N PHE A 17 3.57 11.69 -36.33
CA PHE A 17 2.69 10.72 -36.99
C PHE A 17 1.85 9.93 -35.96
N LEU A 18 2.49 9.41 -34.90
CA LEU A 18 1.78 8.70 -33.84
C LEU A 18 0.80 9.58 -33.10
N ARG A 19 1.14 10.87 -32.87
CA ARG A 19 0.26 11.83 -32.22
C ARG A 19 -1.00 12.10 -33.02
N LYS A 20 -0.87 12.36 -34.34
CA LYS A 20 -2.01 12.58 -35.25
C LYS A 20 -3.02 11.42 -35.22
N ILE A 21 -2.52 10.18 -35.18
CA ILE A 21 -3.38 9.00 -35.07
C ILE A 21 -3.98 8.86 -33.67
N TYR A 22 -3.14 8.96 -32.64
CA TYR A 22 -3.53 8.70 -31.26
C TYR A 22 -4.54 9.69 -30.70
N GLU A 23 -4.39 10.99 -31.03
CA GLU A 23 -5.28 12.07 -30.58
C GLU A 23 -6.55 12.20 -31.44
N ASN A 24 -6.65 11.49 -32.52
CA ASN A 24 -7.83 11.50 -33.38
C ASN A 24 -8.90 10.52 -32.86
N LEU A 25 -10.00 11.04 -32.33
CA LEU A 25 -11.12 10.22 -31.84
C LEU A 25 -11.83 9.40 -32.92
N LYS A 26 -11.72 9.82 -34.21
CA LYS A 26 -12.29 9.08 -35.34
C LYS A 26 -11.39 7.95 -35.82
N ASP A 27 -10.11 7.92 -35.39
CA ASP A 27 -9.19 6.87 -35.77
C ASP A 27 -9.48 5.58 -34.97
N PRO A 28 -9.50 4.39 -35.60
CA PRO A 28 -9.73 3.13 -34.91
C PRO A 28 -8.77 2.82 -33.77
N SER A 29 -7.61 3.46 -33.76
CA SER A 29 -6.60 3.33 -32.69
C SER A 29 -6.46 4.57 -31.80
N GLY A 30 -7.36 5.57 -31.96
CA GLY A 30 -7.39 6.77 -31.13
C GLY A 30 -7.50 6.43 -29.64
N TYR A 31 -6.65 7.03 -28.81
CA TYR A 31 -6.54 6.79 -27.35
C TYR A 31 -6.49 5.31 -26.94
N SER A 32 -6.07 4.40 -27.86
CA SER A 32 -6.03 2.95 -27.61
C SER A 32 -4.73 2.48 -26.93
N GLY A 33 -4.70 1.20 -26.56
CA GLY A 33 -3.52 0.55 -25.97
C GLY A 33 -2.45 0.19 -27.00
N GLU A 34 -1.26 -0.21 -26.49
CA GLU A 34 -0.08 -0.54 -27.26
C GLU A 34 -0.34 -1.46 -28.45
N ASN A 35 -1.05 -2.57 -28.24
CA ASN A 35 -1.26 -3.58 -29.26
C ASN A 35 -2.09 -3.02 -30.44
N ARG A 36 -3.25 -2.41 -30.14
CA ARG A 36 -4.13 -1.85 -31.16
C ARG A 36 -3.45 -0.75 -31.97
N LEU A 37 -2.75 0.17 -31.28
CA LEU A 37 -2.00 1.24 -31.94
C LEU A 37 -0.89 0.65 -32.83
N TYR A 38 -0.16 -0.36 -32.37
CA TYR A 38 0.88 -1.01 -33.17
C TYR A 38 0.31 -1.69 -34.40
N ASP A 39 -0.74 -2.47 -34.27
CA ASP A 39 -1.34 -3.23 -35.35
C ASP A 39 -1.95 -2.28 -36.41
N HIS A 40 -2.56 -1.17 -35.97
CA HIS A 40 -3.08 -0.14 -36.88
C HIS A 40 -1.96 0.56 -37.64
N VAL A 41 -0.90 0.99 -36.98
CA VAL A 41 0.29 1.61 -37.61
C VAL A 41 0.93 0.70 -38.63
N LYS A 42 0.95 -0.62 -38.37
CA LYS A 42 1.44 -1.61 -39.36
C LYS A 42 0.54 -1.73 -40.58
N LYS A 43 -0.80 -1.71 -40.39
CA LYS A 43 -1.77 -1.70 -41.49
C LYS A 43 -1.62 -0.46 -42.38
N LEU A 44 -1.24 0.68 -41.79
CA LEU A 44 -0.92 1.91 -42.51
C LEU A 44 0.44 1.90 -43.23
N GLY A 45 1.12 0.73 -43.30
CA GLY A 45 2.38 0.55 -44.03
C GLY A 45 3.63 1.07 -43.32
N ARG A 46 3.51 1.62 -42.08
CA ARG A 46 4.66 2.21 -41.34
C ARG A 46 5.48 1.11 -40.65
N LYS A 47 6.24 0.34 -41.47
CA LYS A 47 7.14 -0.72 -41.01
C LYS A 47 8.34 -0.20 -40.20
N ASP A 48 8.66 1.09 -40.31
CA ASP A 48 9.75 1.78 -39.64
C ASP A 48 9.46 2.09 -38.16
N ILE A 49 8.19 2.00 -37.73
CA ILE A 49 7.79 2.22 -36.32
C ILE A 49 7.74 0.88 -35.59
N SER A 50 8.59 0.74 -34.56
CA SER A 50 8.67 -0.48 -33.75
C SER A 50 7.73 -0.44 -32.56
N ARG A 51 7.46 -1.59 -31.91
CA ARG A 51 6.74 -1.64 -30.62
C ARG A 51 7.42 -0.80 -29.53
N SER A 52 8.76 -0.73 -29.54
CA SER A 52 9.51 0.12 -28.61
C SER A 52 9.20 1.60 -28.81
N ASN A 53 9.09 2.07 -30.07
CA ASN A 53 8.70 3.45 -30.36
C ASN A 53 7.30 3.77 -29.84
N ILE A 54 6.34 2.85 -29.99
CA ILE A 54 4.98 3.02 -29.49
C ILE A 54 4.95 3.06 -27.94
N LYS A 55 5.70 2.17 -27.28
CA LYS A 55 5.83 2.20 -25.82
C LYS A 55 6.42 3.52 -25.32
N GLU A 56 7.45 4.03 -25.99
CA GLU A 56 8.07 5.32 -25.67
C GLU A 56 7.08 6.46 -25.89
N PHE A 57 6.34 6.46 -27.00
CA PHE A 57 5.30 7.42 -27.28
C PHE A 57 4.21 7.43 -26.19
N LEU A 58 3.64 6.26 -25.86
CA LEU A 58 2.59 6.13 -24.87
C LEU A 58 3.04 6.54 -23.46
N LYS A 59 4.31 6.29 -23.10
CA LYS A 59 4.87 6.78 -21.82
C LYS A 59 4.89 8.30 -21.70
N ALA A 60 4.91 9.01 -22.82
CA ALA A 60 4.86 10.47 -22.85
C ALA A 60 3.43 11.02 -22.82
N GLN A 61 2.39 10.18 -23.04
CA GLN A 61 1.00 10.62 -23.09
C GLN A 61 0.40 10.71 -21.68
N PRO A 62 -0.07 11.89 -21.21
CA PRO A 62 -0.67 12.05 -19.88
C PRO A 62 -1.86 11.10 -19.65
N GLY A 63 -2.82 11.07 -20.58
CA GLY A 63 -4.01 10.22 -20.50
C GLY A 63 -3.68 8.75 -20.32
N TRP A 64 -2.71 8.22 -21.05
CA TRP A 64 -2.21 6.86 -20.89
C TRP A 64 -1.56 6.60 -19.53
N ASN A 65 -0.88 7.61 -18.98
CA ASN A 65 -0.16 7.48 -17.71
C ASN A 65 -1.08 7.54 -16.49
N PHE A 66 -2.19 8.27 -16.56
CA PHE A 66 -3.17 8.37 -15.49
C PHE A 66 -4.05 7.12 -15.38
N HIS A 67 -4.30 6.44 -16.49
CA HIS A 67 -5.17 5.27 -16.55
C HIS A 67 -4.37 4.03 -16.96
N GLY A 68 -4.19 3.10 -16.08
CA GLY A 68 -3.47 1.85 -16.33
C GLY A 68 -4.15 0.67 -15.67
N LEU A 69 -3.81 -0.54 -16.09
CA LEU A 69 -4.26 -1.74 -15.38
C LEU A 69 -3.49 -1.84 -14.05
N ILE A 70 -4.23 -1.89 -12.96
CA ILE A 70 -3.66 -2.18 -11.64
C ILE A 70 -3.57 -3.70 -11.50
N PRO A 71 -2.39 -4.27 -11.27
CA PRO A 71 -2.30 -5.66 -10.88
C PRO A 71 -3.05 -5.88 -9.57
N ARG A 72 -4.21 -6.53 -9.61
CA ARG A 72 -5.05 -6.76 -8.42
C ARG A 72 -4.36 -7.62 -7.37
N LYS A 73 -3.43 -8.47 -7.78
CA LYS A 73 -2.68 -9.37 -6.90
C LYS A 73 -1.22 -9.40 -7.32
N PHE A 74 -0.33 -8.98 -6.44
CA PHE A 74 1.12 -9.10 -6.61
C PHE A 74 1.78 -9.54 -5.31
N VAL A 75 3.03 -10.03 -5.42
CA VAL A 75 3.79 -10.53 -4.28
C VAL A 75 4.26 -9.38 -3.43
N ARG A 76 3.92 -9.41 -2.15
CA ARG A 76 4.45 -8.49 -1.15
C ARG A 76 5.42 -9.19 -0.22
N LYS A 77 6.34 -8.45 0.38
CA LYS A 77 7.22 -8.99 1.42
C LYS A 77 6.37 -9.36 2.64
N PRO A 78 6.41 -10.62 3.09
CA PRO A 78 5.66 -11.01 4.29
C PRO A 78 6.30 -10.38 5.54
N THR A 79 5.48 -9.98 6.49
CA THR A 79 5.96 -9.67 7.84
C THR A 79 6.43 -10.96 8.49
N LYS A 80 7.73 -11.03 8.79
CA LYS A 80 8.33 -12.18 9.47
C LYS A 80 8.60 -11.82 10.92
N VAL A 81 8.08 -12.62 11.81
CA VAL A 81 8.34 -12.54 13.26
C VAL A 81 9.00 -13.84 13.66
N CYS A 82 10.06 -13.78 14.45
CA CYS A 82 10.88 -14.97 14.77
C CYS A 82 10.44 -15.69 16.04
N ARG A 83 9.71 -15.03 16.96
CA ARG A 83 9.21 -15.65 18.20
C ARG A 83 7.92 -14.98 18.68
N GLN A 84 7.20 -15.67 19.55
CA GLN A 84 6.06 -15.12 20.29
C GLN A 84 6.53 -14.01 21.25
N GLY A 85 5.62 -13.10 21.56
CA GLY A 85 5.91 -11.98 22.44
C GLY A 85 6.89 -10.93 21.87
N LEU A 86 7.29 -11.03 20.60
CA LEU A 86 8.18 -10.04 20.00
C LEU A 86 7.43 -8.82 19.51
N ILE A 87 6.36 -9.01 18.74
CA ILE A 87 5.57 -7.93 18.15
C ILE A 87 4.09 -8.17 18.41
N LEU A 88 3.45 -7.21 19.06
CA LEU A 88 2.00 -7.14 19.21
C LEU A 88 1.42 -6.27 18.10
N GLY A 89 0.55 -6.81 17.27
CA GLY A 89 -0.27 -6.03 16.34
C GLY A 89 -1.51 -5.52 17.06
N ILE A 90 -1.85 -4.26 16.89
CA ILE A 90 -3.07 -3.67 17.44
C ILE A 90 -3.87 -2.96 16.37
N ASP A 91 -5.19 -3.02 16.50
CA ASP A 91 -6.13 -2.36 15.59
C ASP A 91 -7.51 -2.21 16.25
N LEU A 92 -8.36 -1.34 15.72
CA LEU A 92 -9.72 -1.09 16.22
C LEU A 92 -10.77 -1.48 15.18
N LEU A 93 -11.71 -2.31 15.59
CA LEU A 93 -12.94 -2.55 14.84
C LEU A 93 -13.99 -1.53 15.29
N ASP A 94 -14.37 -0.62 14.40
CA ASP A 94 -15.47 0.33 14.60
C ASP A 94 -16.78 -0.33 14.17
N LEU A 95 -17.71 -0.45 15.11
CA LEU A 95 -19.07 -0.90 14.90
C LEU A 95 -19.99 0.31 14.78
N THR A 96 -21.20 0.12 14.19
CA THR A 96 -22.14 1.24 14.04
C THR A 96 -22.75 1.66 15.37
N GLU A 97 -23.21 2.91 15.46
CA GLU A 97 -23.95 3.45 16.59
C GLU A 97 -25.16 2.57 16.95
N LYS A 98 -25.85 2.04 15.95
CA LYS A 98 -26.98 1.13 16.12
C LYS A 98 -26.59 -0.11 16.93
N ILE A 99 -25.43 -0.71 16.64
CA ILE A 99 -24.92 -1.89 17.37
C ILE A 99 -24.53 -1.49 18.81
N ALA A 100 -23.89 -0.33 18.98
CA ALA A 100 -23.47 0.16 20.30
C ALA A 100 -24.64 0.27 21.30
N LYS A 101 -25.81 0.74 20.86
CA LYS A 101 -27.03 0.85 21.69
C LYS A 101 -27.45 -0.47 22.33
N HIS A 102 -27.23 -1.60 21.65
CA HIS A 102 -27.54 -2.94 22.16
C HIS A 102 -26.42 -3.53 23.05
N ASN A 103 -25.28 -2.84 23.18
CA ASN A 103 -24.06 -3.35 23.80
C ASN A 103 -23.50 -2.42 24.86
N LYS A 104 -24.33 -1.85 25.75
CA LYS A 104 -23.92 -0.94 26.84
C LYS A 104 -23.02 0.19 26.35
N LYS A 105 -23.35 0.80 25.18
CA LYS A 105 -22.60 1.84 24.47
C LYS A 105 -21.20 1.42 23.99
N HIS A 106 -20.82 0.15 24.05
CA HIS A 106 -19.55 -0.32 23.46
C HIS A 106 -19.67 -0.35 21.94
N ARG A 107 -18.99 0.60 21.31
CA ARG A 107 -18.96 0.77 19.86
C ARG A 107 -17.76 0.14 19.20
N TYR A 108 -16.66 0.05 19.95
CA TYR A 108 -15.40 -0.39 19.41
C TYR A 108 -14.99 -1.73 20.00
N ILE A 109 -14.30 -2.54 19.20
CA ILE A 109 -13.59 -3.73 19.70
C ILE A 109 -12.11 -3.50 19.46
N PHE A 110 -11.33 -3.42 20.52
CA PHE A 110 -9.89 -3.30 20.46
C PHE A 110 -9.27 -4.68 20.29
N LEU A 111 -8.68 -4.91 19.14
CA LEU A 111 -7.99 -6.15 18.80
C LEU A 111 -6.50 -6.00 19.11
N LYS A 112 -5.97 -6.97 19.82
CA LYS A 112 -4.54 -7.17 20.06
C LYS A 112 -4.19 -8.57 19.55
N ILE A 113 -3.11 -8.71 18.78
CA ILE A 113 -2.71 -9.99 18.19
C ILE A 113 -1.21 -10.18 18.25
N ASP A 114 -0.74 -11.30 18.79
CA ASP A 114 0.65 -11.72 18.68
C ASP A 114 0.96 -12.06 17.23
N LEU A 115 1.92 -11.34 16.61
CA LEU A 115 2.19 -11.52 15.19
C LEU A 115 2.92 -12.82 14.85
N PHE A 116 3.46 -13.56 15.81
CA PHE A 116 4.03 -14.87 15.58
C PHE A 116 2.99 -15.97 15.71
N SER A 117 2.37 -16.11 16.88
CA SER A 117 1.41 -17.18 17.19
C SER A 117 0.03 -16.96 16.58
N ARG A 118 -0.30 -15.74 16.16
CA ARG A 118 -1.64 -15.31 15.73
C ARG A 118 -2.69 -15.34 16.84
N LYS A 119 -2.31 -15.60 18.09
CA LYS A 119 -3.23 -15.48 19.22
C LYS A 119 -3.70 -14.04 19.34
N LEU A 120 -5.01 -13.87 19.46
CA LEU A 120 -5.62 -12.55 19.60
C LEU A 120 -6.37 -12.41 20.92
N TRP A 121 -6.58 -11.16 21.29
CA TRP A 121 -7.38 -10.75 22.43
C TRP A 121 -8.27 -9.59 22.00
N LEU A 122 -9.53 -9.65 22.42
CA LEU A 122 -10.55 -8.66 22.11
C LEU A 122 -10.96 -7.92 23.38
N THR A 123 -11.08 -6.61 23.30
CA THR A 123 -11.55 -5.80 24.42
C THR A 123 -12.62 -4.84 23.90
N PRO A 124 -13.87 -4.89 24.40
CA PRO A 124 -14.90 -3.96 24.01
C PRO A 124 -14.61 -2.59 24.63
N LEU A 125 -14.73 -1.52 23.82
CA LEU A 125 -14.53 -0.14 24.25
C LEU A 125 -15.74 0.72 23.89
N THR A 126 -16.07 1.67 24.77
CA THR A 126 -17.17 2.63 24.52
C THR A 126 -16.75 3.74 23.54
N ASN A 127 -15.48 4.12 23.58
CA ASN A 127 -14.93 5.15 22.71
C ASN A 127 -13.50 4.78 22.27
N LYS A 128 -12.96 5.47 21.27
CA LYS A 128 -11.61 5.30 20.74
C LYS A 128 -10.63 6.40 21.19
N SER A 129 -10.86 6.98 22.39
CA SER A 129 -9.93 7.97 22.90
C SER A 129 -8.57 7.36 23.21
N ASN A 130 -7.52 8.16 23.07
CA ASN A 130 -6.15 7.72 23.40
C ASN A 130 -6.04 7.22 24.84
N LEU A 131 -6.75 7.85 25.79
CA LEU A 131 -6.79 7.42 27.19
C LEU A 131 -7.44 6.04 27.36
N THR A 132 -8.57 5.79 26.69
CA THR A 132 -9.28 4.51 26.78
C THR A 132 -8.44 3.38 26.19
N CYS A 133 -7.80 3.61 25.04
CA CYS A 133 -6.89 2.65 24.43
C CYS A 133 -5.64 2.40 25.30
N ALA A 134 -5.10 3.44 25.92
CA ALA A 134 -3.97 3.32 26.84
C ALA A 134 -4.30 2.43 28.06
N LYS A 135 -5.44 2.65 28.71
CA LYS A 135 -5.90 1.80 29.83
C LYS A 135 -6.06 0.33 29.43
N ALA A 136 -6.64 0.09 28.27
CA ALA A 136 -6.80 -1.27 27.73
C ALA A 136 -5.47 -1.94 27.39
N LEU A 137 -4.48 -1.20 26.89
CA LEU A 137 -3.13 -1.69 26.64
C LEU A 137 -2.38 -1.96 27.94
N GLU A 138 -2.46 -1.07 28.90
CA GLU A 138 -1.81 -1.22 30.19
C GLU A 138 -2.31 -2.48 30.92
N SER A 139 -3.62 -2.64 31.01
CA SER A 139 -4.24 -3.85 31.58
C SER A 139 -3.82 -5.12 30.85
N PHE A 140 -3.68 -5.06 29.52
CA PHE A 140 -3.21 -6.19 28.72
C PHE A 140 -1.75 -6.53 29.03
N PHE A 141 -0.84 -5.55 29.05
CA PHE A 141 0.59 -5.80 29.30
C PHE A 141 0.85 -6.29 30.73
N GLN A 142 0.07 -5.85 31.71
CA GLN A 142 0.16 -6.34 33.09
C GLN A 142 -0.19 -7.84 33.21
N LYS A 143 -1.12 -8.33 32.39
CA LYS A 143 -1.62 -9.72 32.40
C LYS A 143 -0.95 -10.61 31.35
N SER A 144 -0.15 -10.03 30.48
CA SER A 144 0.45 -10.76 29.36
C SER A 144 1.51 -11.74 29.83
N LEU A 145 1.48 -12.95 29.30
CA LEU A 145 2.51 -13.98 29.53
C LEU A 145 3.89 -13.55 29.00
N TYR A 146 3.91 -12.72 27.94
CA TYR A 146 5.14 -12.30 27.27
C TYR A 146 5.38 -10.80 27.43
N LYS A 147 6.65 -10.44 27.56
CA LYS A 147 7.11 -9.04 27.47
C LYS A 147 7.32 -8.68 26.01
N TYR A 148 6.38 -7.94 25.42
CA TYR A 148 6.49 -7.47 24.05
C TYR A 148 7.58 -6.42 23.89
N THR A 149 8.38 -6.54 22.82
CA THR A 149 9.41 -5.55 22.49
C THR A 149 8.86 -4.46 21.57
N PHE A 150 7.92 -4.84 20.69
CA PHE A 150 7.36 -3.93 19.71
C PHE A 150 5.84 -3.99 19.69
N VAL A 151 5.22 -2.81 19.46
CA VAL A 151 3.82 -2.70 19.09
C VAL A 151 3.74 -2.21 17.65
N PHE A 152 2.94 -2.88 16.84
CA PHE A 152 2.67 -2.52 15.46
C PHE A 152 1.23 -2.01 15.34
N SER A 153 1.05 -0.72 15.01
CA SER A 153 -0.24 -0.07 14.78
C SER A 153 -0.21 0.77 13.50
N ASP A 154 -1.36 1.22 13.06
CA ASP A 154 -1.43 2.36 12.16
C ASP A 154 -1.07 3.67 12.89
N GLN A 155 -1.21 4.82 12.19
CA GLN A 155 -0.94 6.15 12.75
C GLN A 155 -2.20 6.80 13.37
N GLY A 156 -3.20 6.03 13.72
CA GLY A 156 -4.39 6.55 14.39
C GLY A 156 -4.03 7.29 15.67
N ARG A 157 -4.68 8.45 15.90
CA ARG A 157 -4.44 9.28 17.09
C ARG A 157 -4.66 8.51 18.39
N GLU A 158 -5.51 7.49 18.35
CA GLU A 158 -5.78 6.55 19.44
C GLU A 158 -4.55 5.75 19.89
N PHE A 159 -3.58 5.53 18.98
CA PHE A 159 -2.37 4.73 19.24
C PHE A 159 -1.09 5.57 19.34
N VAL A 160 -1.15 6.85 18.95
CA VAL A 160 0.03 7.74 18.84
C VAL A 160 0.04 8.82 19.91
N GLY A 161 -1.04 8.99 20.67
CA GLY A 161 -1.19 10.06 21.64
C GLY A 161 -0.35 9.87 22.91
N LYS A 162 -0.29 10.91 23.75
CA LYS A 162 0.53 10.98 24.97
C LYS A 162 0.28 9.82 25.93
N HIS A 163 -0.98 9.42 26.14
CA HIS A 163 -1.32 8.37 27.09
C HIS A 163 -0.82 6.99 26.65
N THR A 164 -1.01 6.64 25.38
CA THR A 164 -0.47 5.36 24.85
C THR A 164 1.04 5.38 24.81
N GLN A 165 1.68 6.51 24.52
CA GLN A 165 3.14 6.63 24.58
C GLN A 165 3.64 6.38 26.01
N GLY A 166 2.99 6.94 27.04
CA GLY A 166 3.36 6.67 28.43
C GLY A 166 3.27 5.18 28.82
N VAL A 167 2.27 4.45 28.26
CA VAL A 167 2.20 2.99 28.44
C VAL A 167 3.36 2.28 27.75
N TYR A 168 3.70 2.66 26.53
CA TYR A 168 4.85 2.06 25.80
C TYR A 168 6.16 2.29 26.55
N ASP A 169 6.37 3.49 27.07
CA ASP A 169 7.57 3.84 27.86
C ASP A 169 7.62 3.04 29.17
N LYS A 170 6.49 2.93 29.89
CA LYS A 170 6.37 2.16 31.13
C LYS A 170 6.75 0.69 30.98
N PHE A 171 6.38 0.06 29.85
CA PHE A 171 6.67 -1.35 29.56
C PHE A 171 7.90 -1.55 28.66
N ASN A 172 8.68 -0.49 28.38
CA ASN A 172 9.85 -0.50 27.51
C ASN A 172 9.55 -1.08 26.10
N ILE A 173 8.42 -0.66 25.54
CA ILE A 173 7.93 -1.10 24.24
C ILE A 173 8.23 -0.05 23.19
N ARG A 174 8.83 -0.47 22.08
CA ARG A 174 9.06 0.40 20.92
C ARG A 174 7.88 0.31 19.98
N ARG A 175 7.29 1.45 19.65
CA ARG A 175 6.23 1.47 18.64
C ARG A 175 6.85 1.42 17.24
N TYR A 176 6.44 0.43 16.48
CA TYR A 176 6.73 0.33 15.05
C TYR A 176 5.50 0.78 14.27
N SER A 177 5.50 2.00 13.79
CA SER A 177 4.47 2.48 12.87
C SER A 177 5.04 2.54 11.47
N VAL A 178 4.28 2.09 10.51
CA VAL A 178 4.62 2.31 9.12
C VAL A 178 4.13 3.71 8.75
N LYS A 179 5.04 4.64 8.55
CA LYS A 179 4.74 6.01 8.13
C LYS A 179 3.96 6.07 6.81
N ASN A 180 4.06 5.03 6.00
CA ASN A 180 3.30 4.90 4.77
C ASN A 180 2.01 4.10 5.06
N GLN A 181 0.85 4.75 4.96
CA GLN A 181 -0.49 4.14 5.16
C GLN A 181 -0.72 2.85 4.35
N LYS A 182 0.12 2.59 3.33
CA LYS A 182 0.07 1.38 2.50
C LYS A 182 0.48 0.08 3.22
N TYR A 183 1.17 0.16 4.35
CA TYR A 183 1.69 -1.01 5.07
C TYR A 183 1.01 -1.16 6.42
N LYS A 184 -0.30 -1.30 6.39
CA LYS A 184 -1.08 -1.65 7.57
C LYS A 184 -0.67 -3.03 8.10
N CYS A 185 -0.94 -3.31 9.35
CA CYS A 185 -0.72 -4.64 9.91
C CYS A 185 -1.67 -5.66 9.27
N ALA A 186 -1.29 -6.18 8.10
CA ALA A 186 -2.13 -7.10 7.31
C ALA A 186 -2.61 -8.33 8.11
N ILE A 187 -1.91 -8.67 9.18
CA ILE A 187 -2.27 -9.76 10.09
C ILE A 187 -3.43 -9.33 10.98
N ALA A 188 -3.35 -8.15 11.60
CA ALA A 188 -4.42 -7.60 12.42
C ALA A 188 -5.67 -7.29 11.58
N GLU A 189 -5.51 -6.66 10.40
CA GLU A 189 -6.62 -6.43 9.46
C GLU A 189 -7.35 -7.71 9.05
N ARG A 190 -6.59 -8.77 8.78
CA ARG A 190 -7.20 -10.08 8.46
C ARG A 190 -7.94 -10.66 9.65
N ALA A 191 -7.39 -10.54 10.86
CA ALA A 191 -8.06 -10.97 12.09
C ALA A 191 -9.35 -10.18 12.30
N ILE A 192 -9.32 -8.85 12.21
CA ILE A 192 -10.52 -7.99 12.28
C ILE A 192 -11.57 -8.43 11.26
N ARG A 193 -11.18 -8.69 10.02
CA ARG A 193 -12.12 -9.17 9.00
C ARG A 193 -12.77 -10.49 9.40
N THR A 194 -12.01 -11.40 9.95
CA THR A 194 -12.52 -12.70 10.40
C THR A 194 -13.50 -12.55 11.57
N ILE A 195 -13.15 -11.73 12.56
CA ILE A 195 -14.02 -11.42 13.71
C ILE A 195 -15.32 -10.74 13.25
N LYS A 196 -15.20 -9.72 12.40
CA LYS A 196 -16.33 -9.00 11.82
C LYS A 196 -17.28 -9.93 11.07
N GLN A 197 -16.76 -10.87 10.28
CA GLN A 197 -17.58 -11.84 9.57
C GLN A 197 -18.29 -12.80 10.51
N ARG A 198 -17.63 -13.28 11.58
CA ARG A 198 -18.25 -14.13 12.59
C ARG A 198 -19.39 -13.41 13.31
N LEU A 199 -19.12 -12.17 13.77
CA LEU A 199 -20.13 -11.32 14.41
C LEU A 199 -21.34 -11.07 13.52
N PHE A 200 -21.14 -10.69 12.28
CA PHE A 200 -22.26 -10.37 11.38
C PHE A 200 -23.09 -11.60 11.01
N ARG A 201 -22.47 -12.76 10.85
CA ARG A 201 -23.19 -14.03 10.68
C ARG A 201 -24.00 -14.39 11.92
N TYR A 202 -23.42 -14.22 13.12
CA TYR A 202 -24.11 -14.41 14.38
C TYR A 202 -25.30 -13.46 14.50
N PHE A 203 -25.15 -12.18 14.20
CA PHE A 203 -26.25 -11.20 14.21
C PHE A 203 -27.39 -11.61 13.28
N SER A 204 -27.09 -12.04 12.08
CA SER A 204 -28.10 -12.49 11.12
C SER A 204 -28.78 -13.79 11.55
N GLN A 205 -28.04 -14.74 12.08
CA GLN A 205 -28.56 -16.05 12.48
C GLN A 205 -29.45 -15.96 13.74
N GLN A 206 -29.00 -15.15 14.71
CA GLN A 206 -29.71 -15.00 15.99
C GLN A 206 -30.69 -13.82 16.01
N ASN A 207 -30.84 -13.12 14.90
CA ASN A 207 -31.67 -11.90 14.80
C ASN A 207 -31.40 -10.92 15.95
N THR A 208 -30.14 -10.68 16.29
CA THR A 208 -29.70 -9.83 17.39
C THR A 208 -28.56 -8.92 16.98
N LEU A 209 -28.36 -7.81 17.71
CA LEU A 209 -27.17 -6.97 17.57
C LEU A 209 -26.30 -7.00 18.86
N LYS A 210 -26.62 -7.87 19.81
CA LYS A 210 -25.82 -8.03 21.03
C LYS A 210 -24.59 -8.88 20.73
N TYR A 211 -23.41 -8.40 21.10
CA TYR A 211 -22.15 -9.10 20.89
C TYR A 211 -21.29 -9.26 22.16
N ILE A 212 -21.49 -8.41 23.17
CA ILE A 212 -20.66 -8.42 24.38
C ILE A 212 -20.68 -9.79 25.04
N ASP A 213 -21.85 -10.41 25.14
CA ASP A 213 -22.05 -11.66 25.85
C ASP A 213 -21.45 -12.88 25.14
N VAL A 214 -21.09 -12.72 23.85
CA VAL A 214 -20.49 -13.79 23.03
C VAL A 214 -19.08 -13.47 22.55
N LEU A 215 -18.54 -12.31 22.92
CA LEU A 215 -17.25 -11.83 22.42
C LEU A 215 -16.11 -12.78 22.82
N ASP A 216 -16.10 -13.26 24.06
CA ASP A 216 -15.10 -14.19 24.58
C ASP A 216 -15.17 -15.55 23.86
N GLN A 217 -16.38 -16.02 23.56
CA GLN A 217 -16.57 -17.26 22.79
C GLN A 217 -16.04 -17.12 21.35
N ILE A 218 -16.21 -15.95 20.74
CA ILE A 218 -15.68 -15.65 19.40
C ILE A 218 -14.15 -15.57 19.42
N GLU A 219 -13.57 -14.96 20.46
CA GLU A 219 -12.13 -14.92 20.71
C GLU A 219 -11.56 -16.33 20.87
N GLU A 220 -12.15 -17.12 21.75
CA GLU A 220 -11.73 -18.50 22.01
C GLU A 220 -11.83 -19.36 20.75
N ALA A 221 -12.95 -19.29 20.04
CA ALA A 221 -13.15 -20.01 18.79
C ALA A 221 -12.13 -19.60 17.71
N TYR A 222 -11.71 -18.32 17.66
CA TYR A 222 -10.64 -17.88 16.77
C TYR A 222 -9.30 -18.49 17.20
N ASN A 223 -8.96 -18.41 18.48
CA ASN A 223 -7.69 -18.86 19.03
C ASN A 223 -7.51 -20.39 18.98
N ASN A 224 -8.62 -21.14 18.89
CA ASN A 224 -8.64 -22.60 18.74
C ASN A 224 -8.84 -23.06 17.28
N SER A 225 -8.98 -22.13 16.33
CA SER A 225 -9.13 -22.48 14.91
C SER A 225 -7.76 -22.66 14.23
N PRO A 226 -7.59 -23.66 13.34
CA PRO A 226 -6.38 -23.81 12.55
C PRO A 226 -6.16 -22.63 11.61
N HIS A 227 -4.96 -22.06 11.60
CA HIS A 227 -4.59 -20.90 10.78
C HIS A 227 -3.69 -21.30 9.61
N ARG A 228 -4.11 -20.97 8.38
CA ARG A 228 -3.29 -21.22 7.18
C ARG A 228 -1.91 -20.57 7.26
N GLY A 229 -1.81 -19.36 7.84
CA GLY A 229 -0.55 -18.65 8.03
C GLY A 229 0.42 -19.32 9.02
N LEU A 230 -0.09 -20.25 9.83
CA LEU A 230 0.66 -21.08 10.76
C LEU A 230 0.84 -22.51 10.25
N GLY A 231 0.59 -22.79 8.95
CA GLY A 231 0.60 -24.14 8.41
C GLY A 231 -0.52 -25.01 9.01
N TYR A 232 -1.70 -24.43 9.22
CA TYR A 232 -2.88 -25.06 9.84
C TYR A 232 -2.73 -25.42 11.32
N ARG A 233 -1.79 -24.81 12.04
CA ARG A 233 -1.70 -24.95 13.49
C ARG A 233 -2.61 -23.98 14.22
N ILE A 234 -2.90 -24.28 15.48
CA ILE A 234 -3.81 -23.56 16.36
C ILE A 234 -3.04 -22.47 17.12
N PRO A 235 -3.50 -21.21 17.12
CA PRO A 235 -2.86 -20.09 17.81
C PRO A 235 -2.58 -20.37 19.29
N ASN A 236 -3.53 -20.92 20.03
CA ASN A 236 -3.34 -21.24 21.45
C ASN A 236 -2.18 -22.20 21.68
N HIS A 237 -2.06 -23.25 20.86
CA HIS A 237 -0.97 -24.21 20.99
C HIS A 237 0.40 -23.55 20.70
N ILE A 238 0.48 -22.73 19.65
CA ILE A 238 1.73 -22.03 19.31
C ILE A 238 2.11 -21.01 20.39
N HIS A 239 1.12 -20.33 20.98
CA HIS A 239 1.36 -19.28 21.96
C HIS A 239 1.86 -19.85 23.30
N LEU A 240 1.47 -21.05 23.66
CA LEU A 240 1.87 -21.73 24.90
C LEU A 240 3.20 -22.49 24.78
N LEU A 241 3.78 -22.58 23.59
CA LEU A 241 5.13 -23.12 23.41
C LEU A 241 6.15 -22.18 24.03
N THR A 242 6.50 -22.39 25.29
CA THR A 242 7.51 -21.63 26.01
C THR A 242 8.91 -22.22 25.79
N ASP A 243 9.96 -21.44 25.94
CA ASP A 243 11.36 -21.81 25.67
C ASP A 243 11.94 -22.89 26.64
N VAL A 244 11.11 -23.52 27.47
CA VAL A 244 11.53 -24.30 28.63
C VAL A 244 11.80 -25.79 28.31
N ASP A 245 11.31 -26.31 27.18
CA ASP A 245 11.44 -27.74 26.86
C ASP A 245 12.19 -27.95 25.53
N GLU A 246 13.26 -28.74 25.50
CA GLU A 246 14.03 -29.09 24.28
C GLU A 246 13.17 -29.74 23.18
N ILE A 247 12.16 -30.53 23.54
CA ILE A 247 11.22 -31.12 22.60
C ILE A 247 10.39 -30.05 21.88
N LYS A 248 10.03 -28.98 22.59
CA LYS A 248 9.28 -27.84 22.03
C LYS A 248 10.16 -26.94 21.17
N GLU A 249 11.47 -26.87 21.40
CA GLU A 249 12.41 -26.14 20.55
C GLU A 249 12.53 -26.81 19.18
N GLN A 250 12.60 -28.13 19.11
CA GLN A 250 12.58 -28.88 17.85
C GLN A 250 11.29 -28.65 17.06
N GLU A 251 10.13 -28.63 17.74
CA GLU A 251 8.86 -28.30 17.12
C GLU A 251 8.81 -26.86 16.64
N ARG A 252 9.39 -25.92 17.40
CA ARG A 252 9.53 -24.51 17.02
C ARG A 252 10.40 -24.36 15.77
N ILE A 253 11.53 -25.04 15.72
CA ILE A 253 12.44 -25.07 14.56
C ILE A 253 11.73 -25.66 13.34
N GLN A 254 11.02 -26.78 13.50
CA GLN A 254 10.21 -27.39 12.42
C GLN A 254 9.11 -26.47 11.94
N LEU A 255 8.43 -25.74 12.85
CA LEU A 255 7.42 -24.76 12.50
C LEU A 255 8.03 -23.61 11.70
N LEU A 256 9.16 -23.06 12.15
CA LEU A 256 9.87 -22.01 11.44
C LEU A 256 10.32 -22.46 10.05
N GLN A 257 10.79 -23.69 9.93
CA GLN A 257 11.16 -24.28 8.64
C GLN A 257 9.94 -24.50 7.75
N LYS A 258 8.81 -24.99 8.27
CA LYS A 258 7.54 -25.15 7.52
C LYS A 258 6.98 -23.80 7.08
N LEU A 259 7.00 -22.78 7.96
CA LEU A 259 6.58 -21.42 7.60
C LEU A 259 7.50 -20.79 6.54
N LYS A 260 8.79 -21.06 6.62
CA LYS A 260 9.80 -20.65 5.63
C LYS A 260 9.55 -21.33 4.27
N ASN A 261 9.26 -22.64 4.29
CA ASN A 261 8.97 -23.43 3.09
C ASN A 261 7.62 -23.08 2.47
N TYR A 262 6.57 -22.82 3.28
CA TYR A 262 5.28 -22.35 2.80
C TYR A 262 5.41 -21.02 2.04
N GLY A 263 6.20 -20.07 2.58
CA GLY A 263 6.55 -18.85 1.87
C GLY A 263 7.38 -19.09 0.60
N ALA A 264 8.18 -20.16 0.55
CA ALA A 264 9.00 -20.52 -0.61
C ALA A 264 8.18 -21.16 -1.74
N ILE A 265 7.20 -22.02 -1.43
CA ILE A 265 6.29 -22.64 -2.41
C ILE A 265 5.45 -21.57 -3.11
N THR A 266 4.85 -20.67 -2.35
CA THR A 266 4.08 -19.54 -2.90
C THR A 266 4.97 -18.63 -3.76
N LYS A 267 6.24 -18.41 -3.36
CA LYS A 267 7.23 -17.66 -4.13
C LYS A 267 7.60 -18.35 -5.44
N ARG A 268 7.76 -19.68 -5.46
CA ARG A 268 8.11 -20.45 -6.66
C ARG A 268 6.99 -20.40 -7.69
N GLN A 269 5.73 -20.57 -7.30
CA GLN A 269 4.58 -20.47 -8.19
C GLN A 269 4.39 -19.08 -8.79
N LEU A 270 4.70 -18.02 -8.01
CA LEU A 270 4.65 -16.63 -8.46
C LEU A 270 5.89 -16.23 -9.28
N ARG A 271 7.05 -16.80 -8.97
CA ARG A 271 8.30 -16.58 -9.72
C ARG A 271 8.17 -17.00 -11.19
N ASN A 272 7.50 -18.11 -11.45
CA ASN A 272 7.23 -18.59 -12.83
C ASN A 272 6.27 -17.67 -13.61
N LYS A 273 5.42 -16.89 -12.93
CA LYS A 273 4.56 -15.86 -13.56
C LYS A 273 5.23 -14.50 -13.75
N ILE A 274 6.36 -14.24 -13.09
CA ILE A 274 6.97 -12.89 -12.98
C ILE A 274 8.39 -12.87 -13.59
N SER A 275 8.85 -13.95 -14.19
CA SER A 275 10.20 -14.03 -14.80
C SER A 275 10.46 -13.00 -15.91
N SER A 276 9.44 -12.23 -16.32
CA SER A 276 9.55 -11.14 -17.31
C SER A 276 9.59 -9.73 -16.73
N THR A 277 9.45 -9.55 -15.41
CA THR A 277 9.43 -8.21 -14.82
C THR A 277 10.83 -7.76 -14.44
N GLN A 278 11.48 -7.02 -15.32
CA GLN A 278 12.75 -6.36 -15.00
C GLN A 278 12.57 -5.28 -13.93
N ALA A 279 13.57 -5.18 -13.03
CA ALA A 279 13.65 -4.05 -12.11
C ALA A 279 13.77 -2.73 -12.90
N LEU A 280 13.10 -1.69 -12.42
CA LEU A 280 13.32 -0.34 -12.96
C LEU A 280 14.69 0.16 -12.49
N ALA A 281 15.35 0.94 -13.35
CA ALA A 281 16.63 1.55 -13.02
C ALA A 281 16.46 2.75 -12.09
N GLU A 282 17.48 3.05 -11.31
CA GLU A 282 17.61 4.32 -10.58
C GLU A 282 17.61 5.48 -11.58
N GLY A 283 17.08 6.63 -11.19
CA GLY A 283 16.84 7.77 -12.07
C GLY A 283 15.59 7.68 -12.94
N THR A 284 14.88 6.54 -12.96
CA THR A 284 13.64 6.43 -13.73
C THR A 284 12.53 7.29 -13.12
N HIS A 285 11.87 8.10 -13.95
CA HIS A 285 10.69 8.86 -13.56
C HIS A 285 9.46 7.95 -13.50
N VAL A 286 8.68 8.08 -12.42
CA VAL A 286 7.53 7.22 -12.15
C VAL A 286 6.38 8.00 -11.55
N ARG A 287 5.15 7.50 -11.76
CA ARG A 287 3.95 7.91 -11.01
C ARG A 287 3.59 6.84 -10.01
N LEU A 288 3.01 7.26 -8.89
CA LEU A 288 2.54 6.36 -7.83
C LEU A 288 1.08 5.98 -8.06
N LEU A 289 0.76 4.74 -7.76
CA LEU A 289 -0.62 4.27 -7.68
C LEU A 289 -1.34 5.01 -6.55
N LEU A 290 -2.44 5.70 -6.86
CA LEU A 290 -3.33 6.31 -5.87
C LEU A 290 -4.01 5.20 -5.06
N GLN A 291 -4.09 5.39 -3.75
CA GLN A 291 -4.87 4.49 -2.91
C GLN A 291 -6.34 4.69 -3.21
N LYS A 292 -7.06 3.59 -3.42
CA LYS A 292 -8.52 3.63 -3.32
C LYS A 292 -8.86 3.94 -1.87
N ALA A 293 -9.51 5.07 -1.61
CA ALA A 293 -10.11 5.32 -0.31
C ALA A 293 -11.08 4.18 0.00
N GLU A 294 -10.91 3.53 1.17
CA GLU A 294 -11.79 2.45 1.59
C GLU A 294 -13.24 2.98 1.65
N GLY A 295 -14.15 2.28 0.97
CA GLY A 295 -15.58 2.60 1.00
C GLY A 295 -16.07 3.62 -0.04
N VAL A 296 -15.21 4.23 -0.84
CA VAL A 296 -15.64 5.12 -1.93
C VAL A 296 -15.62 4.35 -3.25
N PHE A 297 -16.76 4.26 -3.92
CA PHE A 297 -16.84 3.85 -5.33
C PHE A 297 -16.13 4.92 -6.16
N GLN A 298 -14.83 4.74 -6.37
CA GLN A 298 -14.08 5.61 -7.26
C GLN A 298 -14.59 5.39 -8.68
N LYS A 299 -15.16 6.42 -9.27
CA LYS A 299 -15.64 6.36 -10.65
C LYS A 299 -14.47 6.02 -11.58
N SER A 300 -14.70 5.13 -12.55
CA SER A 300 -13.65 4.58 -13.41
C SER A 300 -12.92 5.60 -14.28
N TYR A 301 -13.49 6.78 -14.46
CA TYR A 301 -12.89 7.89 -15.22
C TYR A 301 -11.85 8.69 -14.42
N LEU A 302 -11.76 8.53 -13.10
CA LEU A 302 -10.76 9.23 -12.30
C LEU A 302 -9.37 8.63 -12.49
N PRO A 303 -8.31 9.45 -12.44
CA PRO A 303 -6.93 8.98 -12.49
C PRO A 303 -6.66 7.97 -11.38
N ILE A 304 -5.91 6.92 -11.70
CA ILE A 304 -5.50 5.90 -10.75
C ILE A 304 -4.03 6.02 -10.34
N PHE A 305 -3.28 6.85 -11.06
CA PHE A 305 -1.90 7.23 -10.72
C PHE A 305 -1.82 8.72 -10.41
N THR A 306 -0.84 9.10 -9.59
CA THR A 306 -0.60 10.50 -9.20
C THR A 306 -0.33 11.40 -10.39
N LYS A 307 -0.74 12.67 -10.31
CA LYS A 307 -0.29 13.72 -11.25
C LYS A 307 1.17 14.07 -11.00
N GLU A 308 1.61 14.06 -9.75
CA GLU A 308 2.99 14.24 -9.35
C GLU A 308 3.88 13.11 -9.88
N ILE A 309 5.10 13.48 -10.30
CA ILE A 309 6.12 12.56 -10.80
C ILE A 309 7.23 12.46 -9.76
N PHE A 310 7.71 11.25 -9.56
CA PHE A 310 8.78 10.91 -8.63
C PHE A 310 9.95 10.30 -9.38
N VAL A 311 11.12 10.30 -8.75
CA VAL A 311 12.33 9.69 -9.29
C VAL A 311 12.74 8.51 -8.42
N ILE A 312 13.06 7.39 -9.03
CA ILE A 312 13.62 6.25 -8.32
C ILE A 312 15.02 6.62 -7.83
N HIS A 313 15.16 6.77 -6.51
CA HIS A 313 16.43 7.09 -5.88
C HIS A 313 17.29 5.83 -5.63
N ARG A 314 16.67 4.74 -5.14
CA ARG A 314 17.36 3.51 -4.79
C ARG A 314 16.48 2.29 -5.03
N VAL A 315 17.09 1.23 -5.58
CA VAL A 315 16.43 -0.06 -5.84
C VAL A 315 16.86 -1.09 -4.80
N VAL A 316 15.89 -1.72 -4.12
CA VAL A 316 16.16 -2.89 -3.29
C VAL A 316 16.04 -4.14 -4.16
N ARG A 317 17.17 -4.64 -4.64
CA ARG A 317 17.28 -5.75 -5.63
C ARG A 317 16.97 -7.13 -5.06
N LYS A 318 16.12 -7.22 -4.03
CA LYS A 318 15.61 -8.48 -3.46
C LYS A 318 14.15 -8.64 -3.85
N PHE A 319 13.84 -9.74 -4.54
CA PHE A 319 12.46 -10.01 -4.96
C PHE A 319 11.47 -10.16 -3.76
N PRO A 320 10.28 -9.58 -3.82
CA PRO A 320 9.81 -8.62 -4.82
C PRO A 320 10.58 -7.29 -4.76
N PHE A 321 10.82 -6.69 -5.93
CA PHE A 321 11.56 -5.43 -6.01
C PHE A 321 10.82 -4.31 -5.30
N THR A 322 11.55 -3.51 -4.52
CA THR A 322 11.02 -2.33 -3.85
C THR A 322 11.95 -1.15 -4.07
N TYR A 323 11.39 0.05 -4.01
CA TYR A 323 12.03 1.27 -4.44
C TYR A 323 11.90 2.35 -3.38
N TYR A 324 12.97 3.11 -3.16
CA TYR A 324 12.92 4.40 -2.49
C TYR A 324 12.78 5.49 -3.55
N LEU A 325 11.92 6.45 -3.30
CA LEU A 325 11.62 7.52 -4.24
C LEU A 325 12.04 8.87 -3.67
N ARG A 326 12.25 9.83 -4.58
CA ARG A 326 12.35 11.26 -4.30
C ARG A 326 11.38 12.01 -5.20
N ASP A 327 10.96 13.18 -4.76
CA ASP A 327 10.25 14.12 -5.62
C ASP A 327 11.22 14.79 -6.63
N LEU A 328 10.69 15.65 -7.50
CA LEU A 328 11.51 16.37 -8.50
C LEU A 328 12.42 17.42 -7.90
N LEU A 329 12.18 17.85 -6.64
CA LEU A 329 13.04 18.75 -5.86
C LEU A 329 14.04 17.98 -4.99
N ASN A 330 14.13 16.64 -5.18
CA ASN A 330 15.07 15.77 -4.49
C ASN A 330 14.74 15.49 -3.01
N HIS A 331 13.55 15.83 -2.52
CA HIS A 331 13.11 15.45 -1.17
C HIS A 331 12.74 13.98 -1.12
N PRO A 332 13.15 13.26 -0.08
CA PRO A 332 12.86 11.83 0.03
C PRO A 332 11.38 11.58 0.31
N ILE A 333 10.81 10.62 -0.43
CA ILE A 333 9.47 10.11 -0.16
C ILE A 333 9.57 8.96 0.83
N GLU A 334 8.86 9.08 1.93
CA GLU A 334 8.91 8.08 2.99
C GLU A 334 8.33 6.72 2.55
N GLY A 335 9.01 5.65 2.93
CA GLY A 335 8.59 4.27 2.73
C GLY A 335 9.11 3.61 1.47
N LEU A 336 8.83 2.30 1.37
CA LEU A 336 9.20 1.45 0.25
C LEU A 336 7.98 1.25 -0.66
N VAL A 337 8.17 1.37 -1.96
CA VAL A 337 7.12 1.18 -2.96
C VAL A 337 7.42 -0.06 -3.80
N TYR A 338 6.41 -0.88 -4.09
CA TYR A 338 6.58 -2.06 -4.95
C TYR A 338 6.59 -1.69 -6.43
N ARG A 339 7.21 -2.56 -7.25
CA ARG A 339 7.27 -2.37 -8.72
C ARG A 339 5.88 -2.18 -9.34
N GLU A 340 4.91 -2.93 -8.85
CA GLU A 340 3.53 -2.96 -9.33
C GLU A 340 2.74 -1.70 -8.99
N GLU A 341 3.22 -0.90 -8.05
CA GLU A 341 2.64 0.38 -7.65
C GLU A 341 3.23 1.57 -8.42
N LEU A 342 4.20 1.30 -9.29
CA LEU A 342 4.93 2.30 -10.07
C LEU A 342 4.57 2.24 -11.55
N LYS A 343 4.23 3.39 -12.13
CA LYS A 343 4.07 3.58 -13.56
C LYS A 343 5.26 4.40 -14.10
N PRO A 344 6.17 3.80 -14.89
CA PRO A 344 7.25 4.57 -15.53
C PRO A 344 6.67 5.57 -16.52
N VAL A 345 7.19 6.80 -16.48
CA VAL A 345 6.76 7.91 -17.32
C VAL A 345 7.96 8.65 -17.89
N THR A 346 7.74 9.38 -18.96
CA THR A 346 8.68 10.36 -19.47
C THR A 346 8.37 11.73 -18.84
N LEU A 347 9.38 12.46 -18.39
CA LEU A 347 9.20 13.79 -17.83
C LEU A 347 8.60 14.71 -18.92
N PRO A 348 7.47 15.40 -18.66
CA PRO A 348 6.89 16.32 -19.60
C PRO A 348 7.77 17.55 -19.76
N LYS A 349 7.74 18.19 -20.94
CA LYS A 349 8.46 19.44 -21.18
C LYS A 349 7.82 20.65 -20.48
N LYS A 350 6.50 20.61 -20.30
CA LYS A 350 5.71 21.66 -19.64
C LYS A 350 4.80 21.01 -18.61
N PHE A 351 4.57 21.69 -17.50
CA PHE A 351 3.68 21.29 -16.43
C PHE A 351 2.42 22.16 -16.48
N ALA A 352 1.28 21.59 -16.13
CA ALA A 352 0.04 22.32 -16.06
C ALA A 352 -0.03 23.18 -14.79
N ILE A 353 -0.43 24.43 -14.94
CA ILE A 353 -0.71 25.34 -13.82
C ILE A 353 -2.10 25.00 -13.26
N ASP A 354 -2.21 24.85 -11.92
CA ASP A 354 -3.48 24.71 -11.23
C ASP A 354 -4.14 26.08 -11.05
N ARG A 355 -3.40 27.03 -10.50
CA ARG A 355 -3.86 28.41 -10.32
C ARG A 355 -2.72 29.38 -10.14
N VAL A 356 -2.98 30.67 -10.45
CA VAL A 356 -2.10 31.79 -10.15
C VAL A 356 -2.35 32.24 -8.72
N LEU A 357 -1.33 32.22 -7.88
CA LEU A 357 -1.38 32.60 -6.46
C LEU A 357 -1.10 34.08 -6.26
N LYS A 358 -0.16 34.64 -7.05
CA LYS A 358 0.27 36.05 -6.95
C LYS A 358 0.78 36.53 -8.30
N ARG A 359 0.48 37.78 -8.62
CA ARG A 359 1.08 38.52 -9.75
C ARG A 359 2.01 39.57 -9.20
N GLU A 360 3.21 39.69 -9.73
CA GLU A 360 4.20 40.69 -9.36
C GLU A 360 4.74 41.39 -10.60
N VAL A 361 4.86 42.71 -10.55
CA VAL A 361 5.55 43.51 -11.55
C VAL A 361 6.91 43.87 -11.01
N LEU A 362 7.94 43.47 -11.71
CA LEU A 362 9.34 43.71 -11.34
C LEU A 362 9.70 45.19 -11.64
N PRO A 363 10.76 45.75 -11.00
CA PRO A 363 11.26 47.09 -11.31
C PRO A 363 11.64 47.27 -12.78
N SER A 364 11.94 46.19 -13.48
CA SER A 364 12.23 46.19 -14.94
C SER A 364 10.99 46.30 -15.82
N GLY A 365 9.77 46.38 -15.26
CA GLY A 365 8.52 46.37 -15.99
C GLY A 365 8.02 44.96 -16.38
N ALA A 366 8.82 43.93 -16.21
CA ALA A 366 8.45 42.55 -16.49
C ALA A 366 7.45 42.02 -15.42
N THR A 367 6.46 41.26 -15.86
CA THR A 367 5.49 40.62 -14.96
C THR A 367 5.92 39.17 -14.71
N ARG A 368 5.86 38.74 -13.45
CA ARG A 368 5.99 37.32 -13.06
C ARG A 368 4.80 36.85 -12.23
N TYR A 369 4.54 35.58 -12.28
CA TYR A 369 3.39 34.97 -11.61
C TYR A 369 3.85 33.84 -10.71
N LEU A 370 3.51 33.89 -9.41
CA LEU A 370 3.63 32.75 -8.51
C LEU A 370 2.49 31.79 -8.80
N VAL A 371 2.78 30.57 -9.17
CA VAL A 371 1.77 29.57 -9.56
C VAL A 371 1.85 28.31 -8.68
N SER A 372 0.68 27.68 -8.51
CA SER A 372 0.59 26.29 -8.04
C SER A 372 0.50 25.37 -9.26
N TRP A 373 1.14 24.20 -9.15
CA TRP A 373 1.21 23.22 -10.23
C TRP A 373 0.15 22.13 -10.04
N ASP A 374 -0.55 21.76 -11.09
CA ASP A 374 -1.65 20.80 -11.04
C ASP A 374 -1.20 19.43 -10.52
N GLY A 375 -1.69 19.08 -9.31
CA GLY A 375 -1.41 17.84 -8.62
C GLY A 375 -0.05 17.76 -7.92
N TYR A 376 0.63 18.90 -7.74
CA TYR A 376 1.86 19.00 -6.97
C TYR A 376 1.63 19.70 -5.62
N PRO A 377 2.36 19.32 -4.55
CA PRO A 377 2.29 19.98 -3.24
C PRO A 377 2.76 21.43 -3.28
N GLN A 378 2.39 22.22 -2.26
CA GLN A 378 2.68 23.64 -2.16
C GLN A 378 4.18 24.00 -2.24
N HIS A 379 5.06 23.12 -1.80
CA HIS A 379 6.52 23.39 -1.85
C HIS A 379 7.09 23.41 -3.28
N PHE A 380 6.31 23.01 -4.29
CA PHE A 380 6.66 23.17 -5.70
C PHE A 380 6.25 24.53 -6.27
N ASN A 381 5.43 25.33 -5.54
CA ASN A 381 5.00 26.64 -6.03
C ASN A 381 6.22 27.46 -6.46
N SER A 382 6.16 28.03 -7.65
CA SER A 382 7.30 28.74 -8.24
C SER A 382 6.84 29.90 -9.13
N TYR A 383 7.75 30.82 -9.38
CA TYR A 383 7.51 31.92 -10.29
C TYR A 383 7.73 31.51 -11.74
N VAL A 384 6.83 31.97 -12.61
CA VAL A 384 6.92 31.85 -14.07
C VAL A 384 6.77 33.23 -14.71
N ASN A 385 7.45 33.45 -15.81
CA ASN A 385 7.41 34.77 -16.51
C ASN A 385 6.28 34.84 -17.55
N GLU A 386 5.85 33.68 -18.04
CA GLU A 386 4.78 33.57 -19.05
C GLU A 386 3.75 32.54 -18.63
N ILE A 387 2.47 32.86 -18.83
CA ILE A 387 1.35 31.95 -18.68
C ILE A 387 0.75 31.77 -20.06
N GLU A 388 0.95 30.59 -20.67
CA GLU A 388 0.19 30.23 -21.85
C GLU A 388 -1.27 29.98 -21.41
N ALA A 389 -2.23 30.68 -22.01
CA ALA A 389 -3.63 30.37 -21.85
C ALA A 389 -3.89 28.94 -22.34
N ALA A 390 -4.56 28.13 -21.51
CA ALA A 390 -4.91 26.75 -21.83
C ALA A 390 -6.02 26.68 -22.87
#